data_314e3951c26f1f493d390a850ade7293
#
_entry.id   314e3951c26f1f493d390a850ade7293
#
_cell.length_a   1.000
_cell.length_b   1.000
_cell.length_c   1.000
_cell.angle_alpha   90.00
_cell.angle_beta   90.00
_cell.angle_gamma   90.00
#
_symmetry.space_group_name_H-M   'P 1'
#
loop_
_entity.id
_entity.type
_entity.pdbx_description
1 polymer ?
#
loop_
_entity_poly.entity_id
_entity_poly.type
_entity_poly.pdbx_seq_one_letter_code
_entity_poly.pdbx_strand_id
1 'polypeptide(L)' 'MSKNQTKFVILLDYTGGTLIKIQLTDEELKEAEKYEDFEDFLHTLEDKYEFRLRNCEWMSVDEITEREYGF' A
#
# COMPACT_ATOMS: atom_id res chain seq x y z
N MET A 1 6.40 -1.60 -22.55
CA MET A 1 6.30 -1.74 -22.13
C MET A 1 6.21 -1.89 -21.24
N SER A 2 6.06 -1.73 -20.72
CA SER A 2 6.01 -1.84 -19.87
C SER A 2 5.65 -2.34 -19.21
N LYS A 3 5.57 -2.58 -18.85
CA LYS A 3 5.28 -3.14 -18.12
C LYS A 3 5.51 -3.07 -16.88
N ASN A 4 5.64 -2.50 -16.54
CA ASN A 4 6.01 -2.28 -15.39
C ASN A 4 4.96 -2.04 -14.55
N GLN A 5 4.65 -2.67 -13.81
CA GLN A 5 3.64 -2.57 -13.06
C GLN A 5 4.06 -1.98 -11.85
N THR A 6 4.20 -0.75 -11.75
CA THR A 6 4.40 -0.06 -10.49
C THR A 6 3.09 -0.11 -9.76
N LYS A 7 3.10 -0.71 -8.61
CA LYS A 7 1.91 -0.87 -7.81
C LYS A 7 1.97 0.04 -6.61
N PHE A 8 0.84 0.63 -6.26
CA PHE A 8 0.74 1.51 -5.11
C PHE A 8 -0.16 0.89 -4.07
N VAL A 9 0.11 1.14 -2.80
CA VAL A 9 -0.76 0.75 -1.70
C VAL A 9 -1.20 2.02 -0.99
N ILE A 10 -2.50 2.12 -0.76
CA ILE A 10 -3.08 3.24 -0.03
C ILE A 10 -3.69 2.70 1.24
N LEU A 11 -3.30 3.29 2.37
CA LEU A 11 -3.83 2.86 3.66
C LEU A 11 -4.46 4.04 4.35
N LEU A 12 -5.57 3.79 5.03
CA LEU A 12 -6.25 4.80 5.83
C LEU A 12 -6.16 4.35 7.27
N ASP A 13 -5.36 5.06 8.06
CA ASP A 13 -5.13 4.70 9.45
C ASP A 13 -6.19 5.36 10.30
N TYR A 14 -7.04 4.56 10.91
CA TYR A 14 -8.16 5.07 11.69
C TYR A 14 -7.74 5.77 12.96
N THR A 15 -6.60 5.37 13.53
CA THR A 15 -6.25 5.86 14.86
C THR A 15 -5.82 7.32 14.82
N GLY A 16 -5.24 7.76 13.71
CA GLY A 16 -4.77 9.13 13.62
C GLY A 16 -5.34 9.91 12.45
N GLY A 17 -6.25 9.31 11.70
CA GLY A 17 -6.77 9.98 10.52
C GLY A 17 -5.70 10.18 9.46
N THR A 18 -4.76 9.24 9.34
CA THR A 18 -3.62 9.39 8.48
C THR A 18 -3.83 8.65 7.17
N LEU A 19 -3.52 9.32 6.07
CA LEU A 19 -3.52 8.71 4.75
C LEU A 19 -2.09 8.35 4.41
N ILE A 20 -1.85 7.08 4.12
CA ILE A 20 -0.51 6.58 3.80
C ILE A 20 -0.52 6.08 2.37
N LYS A 21 0.41 6.59 1.56
CA LYS A 21 0.55 6.15 0.18
C LYS A 21 1.95 5.57 0.01
N ILE A 22 2.03 4.34 -0.49
CA ILE A 22 3.29 3.66 -0.68
C ILE A 22 3.42 3.28 -2.15
N GLN A 23 4.54 3.67 -2.75
CA GLN A 23 4.86 3.18 -4.08
C GLN A 23 5.83 2.02 -3.91
N LEU A 24 5.42 0.83 -4.31
CA LEU A 24 6.25 -0.35 -4.12
C LEU A 24 7.40 -0.36 -5.12
N THR A 25 8.57 -0.72 -4.62
CA THR A 25 9.74 -0.86 -5.48
C THR A 25 9.65 -2.18 -6.24
N ASP A 26 10.51 -2.33 -7.25
CA ASP A 26 10.56 -3.58 -7.99
C ASP A 26 10.89 -4.75 -7.07
N GLU A 27 11.76 -4.52 -6.11
CA GLU A 27 12.12 -5.56 -5.16
C GLU A 27 10.94 -5.94 -4.29
N GLU A 28 10.17 -4.95 -3.87
CA GLU A 28 8.99 -5.20 -3.05
C GLU A 28 7.92 -5.94 -3.84
N LEU A 29 7.78 -5.63 -5.12
CA LEU A 29 6.83 -6.34 -5.96
C LEU A 29 7.21 -7.80 -6.12
N LYS A 30 8.50 -8.07 -6.28
CA LYS A 30 8.96 -9.45 -6.37
C LYS A 30 8.75 -10.18 -5.05
N GLU A 31 8.97 -9.49 -3.95
CA GLU A 31 8.77 -10.10 -2.64
C GLU A 31 7.31 -10.45 -2.43
N ALA A 32 6.41 -9.58 -2.88
CA ALA A 32 4.98 -9.81 -2.73
C ALA A 32 4.54 -11.09 -3.44
N GLU A 33 5.19 -11.46 -4.52
CA GLU A 33 4.82 -12.65 -5.28
C GLU A 33 5.05 -13.91 -4.49
N LYS A 34 5.85 -13.87 -3.44
CA LYS A 34 6.12 -15.04 -2.60
C LYS A 34 5.00 -15.34 -1.64
N TYR A 35 4.04 -14.46 -1.49
CA TYR A 35 2.96 -14.60 -0.54
C TYR A 35 1.66 -14.91 -1.27
N GLU A 36 0.88 -15.83 -0.73
CA GLU A 36 -0.39 -16.14 -1.34
C GLU A 36 -1.36 -14.97 -1.22
N ASP A 37 -1.36 -14.35 -0.03
CA ASP A 37 -2.22 -13.21 0.20
C ASP A 37 -1.41 -11.94 0.24
N PHE A 38 -1.84 -10.94 -0.49
CA PHE A 38 -1.15 -9.66 -0.47
C PHE A 38 -1.15 -9.06 0.93
N GLU A 39 -2.19 -9.34 1.70
CA GLU A 39 -2.26 -8.85 3.08
C GLU A 39 -1.10 -9.37 3.91
N ASP A 40 -0.71 -10.62 3.72
CA ASP A 40 0.43 -11.17 4.43
C ASP A 40 1.71 -10.43 4.08
N PHE A 41 1.84 -10.06 2.80
CA PHE A 41 2.99 -9.26 2.39
C PHE A 41 2.97 -7.89 3.07
N LEU A 42 1.79 -7.28 3.18
CA LEU A 42 1.70 -5.96 3.81
C LEU A 42 2.12 -5.98 5.26
N HIS A 43 1.89 -7.08 5.97
CA HIS A 43 2.35 -7.19 7.34
C HIS A 43 3.87 -7.07 7.44
N THR A 44 4.59 -7.49 6.40
CA THR A 44 6.05 -7.39 6.43
C THR A 44 6.52 -5.97 6.28
N LEU A 45 5.66 -5.07 5.83
CA LEU A 45 6.04 -3.68 5.61
C LEU A 45 5.71 -2.79 6.81
N GLU A 46 5.06 -3.34 7.83
CA GLU A 46 4.56 -2.52 8.93
C GLU A 46 5.67 -1.76 9.64
N ASP A 47 6.79 -2.41 9.88
CA ASP A 47 7.88 -1.74 10.56
C ASP A 47 8.59 -0.75 9.66
N LYS A 48 8.69 -1.07 8.38
CA LYS A 48 9.40 -0.22 7.43
C LYS A 48 8.69 1.12 7.22
N TYR A 49 7.35 1.06 7.13
CA TYR A 49 6.57 2.25 6.83
C TYR A 49 5.77 2.74 8.02
N GLU A 50 5.95 2.09 9.18
CA GLU A 50 5.40 2.57 10.44
C GLU A 50 3.89 2.65 10.44
N PHE A 51 3.25 1.56 10.14
CA PHE A 51 1.80 1.46 10.26
C PHE A 51 1.44 0.13 10.91
N ARG A 52 0.18 0.00 11.29
CA ARG A 52 -0.34 -1.26 11.78
C ARG A 52 -1.56 -1.61 10.96
N LEU A 53 -1.46 -2.67 10.19
CA LEU A 53 -2.49 -3.03 9.20
C LEU A 53 -3.84 -3.22 9.86
N ARG A 54 -3.87 -3.75 11.06
CA ARG A 54 -5.12 -3.99 11.75
C ARG A 54 -5.87 -2.70 12.06
N ASN A 55 -5.18 -1.56 12.05
CA ASN A 55 -5.80 -0.27 12.32
C ASN A 55 -6.08 0.50 11.03
N CYS A 56 -5.94 -0.16 9.89
CA CYS A 56 -6.02 0.51 8.60
C CYS A 56 -7.01 -0.16 7.70
N GLU A 57 -7.60 0.63 6.81
CA GLU A 57 -8.25 0.14 5.63
C GLU A 57 -7.25 0.33 4.50
N TRP A 58 -7.13 -0.63 3.61
CA TRP A 58 -6.12 -0.52 2.56
C TRP A 58 -6.64 -0.99 1.22
N MET A 59 -5.98 -0.52 0.16
CA MET A 59 -6.22 -1.06 -1.17
C MET A 59 -4.93 -0.96 -1.97
N SER A 60 -4.79 -1.82 -2.97
CA SER A 60 -3.66 -1.75 -3.88
C SER A 60 -4.17 -1.39 -5.25
N VAL A 61 -3.47 -0.49 -5.92
CA VAL A 61 -3.89 0.02 -7.22
C VAL A 61 -2.69 0.17 -8.12
N ASP A 62 -2.93 0.22 -9.43
CA ASP A 62 -1.87 0.45 -10.39
C ASP A 62 -1.60 1.94 -10.57
N GLU A 63 -2.62 2.76 -10.35
CA GLU A 63 -2.50 4.21 -10.45
C GLU A 63 -3.30 4.83 -9.34
N ILE A 64 -2.83 5.94 -8.82
CA ILE A 64 -3.53 6.67 -7.78
C ILE A 64 -4.21 7.87 -8.40
N THR A 65 -5.52 7.98 -8.18
CA THR A 65 -6.30 9.17 -8.54
C THR A 65 -6.90 9.71 -7.26
N GLU A 66 -6.71 10.99 -7.02
CA GLU A 66 -7.22 11.60 -5.80
C GLU A 66 -8.27 12.63 -6.16
N ARG A 67 -9.34 12.64 -5.39
CA ARG A 67 -10.35 13.67 -5.50
C ARG A 67 -10.53 14.27 -4.14
N GLU A 68 -10.69 15.58 -4.11
CA GLU A 68 -10.86 16.29 -2.85
C GLU A 68 -12.08 17.17 -2.97
N TYR A 69 -12.95 17.08 -1.98
CA TYR A 69 -14.17 17.89 -1.96
C TYR A 69 -14.23 18.64 -0.64
N GLY A 70 -14.57 19.90 -0.70
CA GLY A 70 -14.74 20.67 0.52
C GLY A 70 -13.45 21.25 1.10
N PHE A 71 -12.39 21.25 0.29
CA PHE A 71 -11.10 21.78 0.76
C PHE A 71 -10.83 23.20 0.28
#